data_85919dd192ed903bff6a35913937ca2a
#
_entry.id   85919dd192ed903bff6a35913937ca2a
#
_cell.length_a   1.000
_cell.length_b   1.000
_cell.length_c   1.000
_cell.angle_alpha   90.00
_cell.angle_beta   90.00
_cell.angle_gamma   90.00
#
_symmetry.space_group_name_H-M   'P 1'
#
loop_
_entity.id
_entity.type
_entity.pdbx_description
1 polymer ?
#
loop_
_entity_poly.entity_id
_entity_poly.type
_entity_poly.pdbx_seq_one_letter_code
_entity_poly.pdbx_strand_id
1 'polypeptide(L)'
;MTQRPSQSTCDLLIIGAGPAGMSAAIASRRAGLDVIVADEGEAPGGQIYRNAAQSPLSDAHVLGDEYLGGRTLIAAFDASGAKHLARCVVWQIAFENGRAVAMLTRRAQGAQGAQPGGTLDISARAVLVATGAQERPWPVRGWTLPGVMGIGAAQTLLKSSGLAPSQDAVLAGCGPLLWLFAWQLLNAGRRVRAIIDTTPRDAWRAALPHALPALAGADYLLKGLRMMRAVKRAGIPIYRGASAFSIEGEERAERVHFADEHGTRRSIDTSLVLLHQGVIPSTQLPRSLGCEHEWDASSACWRPRTDAHGRSTVGHVWIAGDGAAIGGAKAAAHAGTLAALDISRELGALDAASRDARGRRSRLAMKRHLAVRPLLDALYTPPAALRRPADDVIVCRCEEVTAGEIRAIAAIGCQGPNQMKAFSRCGMGPCQGRWCGATVGELIAQVQERAVGDVGYYRIRAPIKPVTVDEIADSIALGDDFTRGEFPS
;
A
#
# COMPACT_ATOMS: atom_id res chain seq x y z
N MET A 1 -23.91 33.54 -3.19
CA MET A 1 -24.67 32.26 -3.12
C MET A 1 -23.82 31.21 -3.82
N THR A 2 -23.01 30.51 -3.08
CA THR A 2 -22.19 29.37 -3.58
C THR A 2 -23.15 28.22 -3.86
N GLN A 3 -23.18 27.76 -5.12
CA GLN A 3 -23.97 26.58 -5.50
C GLN A 3 -23.45 25.39 -4.68
N ARG A 4 -24.35 24.74 -3.93
CA ARG A 4 -24.03 23.48 -3.24
C ARG A 4 -23.50 22.47 -4.26
N PRO A 5 -22.39 21.76 -3.96
CA PRO A 5 -21.89 20.70 -4.85
C PRO A 5 -22.97 19.65 -5.07
N SER A 6 -23.06 19.11 -6.28
CA SER A 6 -24.07 18.11 -6.63
C SER A 6 -23.75 16.79 -5.92
N GLN A 7 -24.62 16.36 -5.02
CA GLN A 7 -24.54 15.02 -4.43
C GLN A 7 -24.82 13.98 -5.50
N SER A 8 -23.85 13.13 -5.78
CA SER A 8 -24.02 11.97 -6.67
C SER A 8 -24.45 10.75 -5.85
N THR A 9 -25.34 9.93 -6.36
CA THR A 9 -25.76 8.67 -5.71
C THR A 9 -25.35 7.47 -6.54
N CYS A 10 -25.04 6.34 -5.90
CA CYS A 10 -24.77 5.07 -6.56
C CYS A 10 -25.15 3.88 -5.65
N ASP A 11 -25.14 2.67 -6.20
CA ASP A 11 -25.26 1.45 -5.42
C ASP A 11 -23.95 1.10 -4.75
N LEU A 12 -22.84 1.21 -5.48
CA LEU A 12 -21.51 0.85 -5.00
C LEU A 12 -20.50 1.93 -5.30
N LEU A 13 -19.83 2.43 -4.24
CA LEU A 13 -18.63 3.24 -4.35
C LEU A 13 -17.39 2.36 -4.15
N ILE A 14 -16.51 2.34 -5.14
CA ILE A 14 -15.21 1.67 -5.09
C ILE A 14 -14.11 2.71 -4.92
N ILE A 15 -13.21 2.51 -3.94
CA ILE A 15 -12.11 3.42 -3.68
C ILE A 15 -10.80 2.75 -4.09
N GLY A 16 -10.25 3.22 -5.20
CA GLY A 16 -9.06 2.69 -5.85
C GLY A 16 -9.36 1.93 -7.14
N ALA A 17 -8.78 2.37 -8.26
CA ALA A 17 -8.87 1.75 -9.59
C ALA A 17 -7.66 0.84 -9.88
N GLY A 18 -7.15 0.14 -8.87
CA GLY A 18 -6.18 -0.95 -9.04
C GLY A 18 -6.86 -2.24 -9.52
N PRO A 19 -6.09 -3.35 -9.66
CA PRO A 19 -6.65 -4.63 -10.16
C PRO A 19 -7.90 -5.10 -9.40
N ALA A 20 -7.95 -4.94 -8.08
CA ALA A 20 -9.11 -5.29 -7.27
C ALA A 20 -10.32 -4.42 -7.61
N GLY A 21 -10.14 -3.08 -7.62
CA GLY A 21 -11.23 -2.14 -7.89
C GLY A 21 -11.78 -2.26 -9.30
N MET A 22 -10.91 -2.38 -10.31
CA MET A 22 -11.34 -2.56 -11.71
C MET A 22 -12.13 -3.86 -11.89
N SER A 23 -11.63 -4.98 -11.34
CA SER A 23 -12.32 -6.27 -11.44
C SER A 23 -13.65 -6.26 -10.68
N ALA A 24 -13.72 -5.56 -9.55
CA ALA A 24 -14.95 -5.38 -8.81
C ALA A 24 -15.97 -4.54 -9.61
N ALA A 25 -15.54 -3.42 -10.20
CA ALA A 25 -16.40 -2.59 -11.01
C ALA A 25 -17.01 -3.36 -12.17
N ILE A 26 -16.20 -4.12 -12.92
CA ILE A 26 -16.66 -4.98 -14.02
C ILE A 26 -17.70 -5.99 -13.54
N ALA A 27 -17.44 -6.67 -12.40
CA ALA A 27 -18.34 -7.68 -11.88
C ALA A 27 -19.67 -7.11 -11.38
N SER A 28 -19.63 -5.96 -10.69
CA SER A 28 -20.80 -5.28 -10.16
C SER A 28 -21.67 -4.70 -11.30
N ARG A 29 -21.06 -4.10 -12.31
CA ARG A 29 -21.78 -3.61 -13.51
C ARG A 29 -22.48 -4.75 -14.25
N ARG A 30 -21.83 -5.92 -14.37
CA ARG A 30 -22.44 -7.12 -14.95
C ARG A 30 -23.60 -7.69 -14.11
N ALA A 31 -23.66 -7.35 -12.82
CA ALA A 31 -24.78 -7.68 -11.95
C ALA A 31 -25.89 -6.60 -11.97
N GLY A 32 -25.72 -5.52 -12.74
CA GLY A 32 -26.71 -4.46 -12.92
C GLY A 32 -26.60 -3.33 -11.89
N LEU A 33 -25.58 -3.28 -11.04
CA LEU A 33 -25.39 -2.20 -10.06
C LEU A 33 -24.91 -0.90 -10.73
N ASP A 34 -25.30 0.23 -10.18
CA ASP A 34 -24.70 1.52 -10.49
C ASP A 34 -23.41 1.69 -9.69
N VAL A 35 -22.27 1.92 -10.40
CA VAL A 35 -20.93 1.87 -9.81
C VAL A 35 -20.15 3.15 -10.11
N ILE A 36 -19.65 3.77 -9.04
CA ILE A 36 -18.68 4.85 -9.12
C ILE A 36 -17.34 4.34 -8.57
N VAL A 37 -16.25 4.60 -9.30
CA VAL A 37 -14.87 4.28 -8.87
C VAL A 37 -14.10 5.57 -8.69
N ALA A 38 -13.67 5.89 -7.47
CA ALA A 38 -12.82 7.02 -7.15
C ALA A 38 -11.36 6.59 -7.02
N ASP A 39 -10.45 7.25 -7.72
CA ASP A 39 -9.01 6.96 -7.67
C ASP A 39 -8.18 8.24 -7.64
N GLU A 40 -7.12 8.24 -6.82
CA GLU A 40 -6.16 9.35 -6.71
C GLU A 40 -5.28 9.50 -7.96
N GLY A 41 -5.13 8.44 -8.75
CA GLY A 41 -4.36 8.43 -9.99
C GLY A 41 -5.07 9.11 -11.15
N GLU A 42 -4.30 9.49 -12.16
CA GLU A 42 -4.81 10.07 -13.41
C GLU A 42 -5.47 9.02 -14.30
N ALA A 43 -5.03 7.77 -14.20
CA ALA A 43 -5.51 6.66 -15.00
C ALA A 43 -5.70 5.40 -14.14
N PRO A 44 -6.59 4.47 -14.54
CA PRO A 44 -6.76 3.21 -13.86
C PRO A 44 -5.51 2.32 -14.00
N GLY A 45 -5.34 1.37 -13.06
CA GLY A 45 -4.20 0.44 -13.03
C GLY A 45 -3.56 0.30 -11.67
N GLY A 46 -3.77 1.25 -10.75
CA GLY A 46 -3.15 1.28 -9.42
C GLY A 46 -1.62 1.33 -9.52
N GLN A 47 -0.91 0.76 -8.53
CA GLN A 47 0.56 0.81 -8.52
C GLN A 47 1.19 -0.18 -9.51
N ILE A 48 0.58 -1.35 -9.71
CA ILE A 48 1.16 -2.40 -10.55
C ILE A 48 1.06 -2.08 -12.04
N TYR A 49 -0.10 -1.60 -12.49
CA TYR A 49 -0.38 -1.23 -13.88
C TYR A 49 -0.41 0.28 -14.08
N ARG A 50 0.29 1.02 -13.21
CA ARG A 50 0.33 2.49 -13.27
C ARG A 50 0.69 2.95 -14.67
N ASN A 51 -0.20 3.75 -15.26
CA ASN A 51 -0.06 4.31 -16.61
C ASN A 51 0.13 3.27 -17.74
N ALA A 52 -0.28 1.99 -17.55
CA ALA A 52 -0.02 0.93 -18.53
C ALA A 52 -0.68 1.19 -19.89
N ALA A 53 -1.82 1.87 -19.93
CA ALA A 53 -2.50 2.24 -21.17
C ALA A 53 -1.77 3.34 -21.96
N GLN A 54 -1.06 4.25 -21.28
CA GLN A 54 -0.43 5.45 -21.83
C GLN A 54 1.07 5.54 -21.52
N SER A 55 1.70 4.43 -21.12
CA SER A 55 3.10 4.41 -20.71
C SER A 55 4.00 4.90 -21.83
N PRO A 56 4.95 5.81 -21.57
CA PRO A 56 5.99 6.19 -22.52
C PRO A 56 6.92 5.02 -22.84
N LEU A 57 6.94 3.98 -21.99
CA LEU A 57 7.67 2.73 -22.21
C LEU A 57 6.72 1.71 -22.83
N SER A 58 6.49 1.81 -24.12
CA SER A 58 5.61 0.89 -24.87
C SER A 58 6.23 -0.50 -25.05
N ASP A 59 7.54 -0.62 -24.86
CA ASP A 59 8.28 -1.86 -25.01
C ASP A 59 8.12 -2.75 -23.75
N ALA A 60 7.63 -3.98 -23.97
CA ALA A 60 7.55 -5.03 -22.95
C ALA A 60 8.92 -5.37 -22.33
N HIS A 61 10.01 -5.10 -23.05
CA HIS A 61 11.36 -5.40 -22.60
C HIS A 61 11.73 -4.75 -21.28
N VAL A 62 11.32 -3.48 -21.03
CA VAL A 62 11.70 -2.74 -19.81
C VAL A 62 10.90 -3.17 -18.60
N LEU A 63 9.57 -3.18 -18.68
CA LEU A 63 8.69 -3.40 -17.52
C LEU A 63 8.17 -4.84 -17.39
N GLY A 64 8.27 -5.62 -18.46
CA GLY A 64 7.85 -7.01 -18.54
C GLY A 64 6.39 -7.20 -18.99
N ASP A 65 6.10 -8.39 -19.55
CA ASP A 65 4.80 -8.74 -20.16
C ASP A 65 3.62 -8.61 -19.17
N GLU A 66 3.84 -8.89 -17.89
CA GLU A 66 2.78 -8.79 -16.88
C GLU A 66 2.29 -7.35 -16.68
N TYR A 67 3.17 -6.38 -16.83
CA TYR A 67 2.77 -4.97 -16.78
C TYR A 67 1.88 -4.62 -17.96
N LEU A 68 2.23 -5.05 -19.16
CA LEU A 68 1.44 -4.83 -20.38
C LEU A 68 0.11 -5.60 -20.35
N GLY A 69 0.07 -6.77 -19.70
CA GLY A 69 -1.17 -7.52 -19.46
C GLY A 69 -2.23 -6.72 -18.69
N GLY A 70 -1.84 -5.69 -17.96
CA GLY A 70 -2.76 -4.75 -17.33
C GLY A 70 -3.65 -3.96 -18.30
N ARG A 71 -3.19 -3.76 -19.54
CA ARG A 71 -3.98 -3.07 -20.60
C ARG A 71 -5.30 -3.77 -20.90
N THR A 72 -5.32 -5.09 -20.89
CA THR A 72 -6.56 -5.88 -21.10
C THR A 72 -7.57 -5.65 -19.99
N LEU A 73 -7.12 -5.58 -18.73
CA LEU A 73 -8.00 -5.30 -17.60
C LEU A 73 -8.51 -3.86 -17.62
N ILE A 74 -7.65 -2.90 -17.96
CA ILE A 74 -8.02 -1.48 -18.12
C ILE A 74 -9.08 -1.34 -19.22
N ALA A 75 -8.86 -1.91 -20.41
CA ALA A 75 -9.84 -1.87 -21.51
C ALA A 75 -11.18 -2.50 -21.12
N ALA A 76 -11.18 -3.61 -20.38
CA ALA A 76 -12.40 -4.24 -19.89
C ALA A 76 -13.11 -3.37 -18.83
N PHE A 77 -12.36 -2.64 -18.02
CA PHE A 77 -12.90 -1.69 -17.05
C PHE A 77 -13.56 -0.49 -17.76
N ASP A 78 -12.87 0.10 -18.73
CA ASP A 78 -13.40 1.23 -19.51
C ASP A 78 -14.69 0.84 -20.25
N ALA A 79 -14.75 -0.37 -20.80
CA ALA A 79 -15.93 -0.91 -21.47
C ALA A 79 -17.07 -1.33 -20.51
N SER A 80 -16.83 -1.34 -19.18
CA SER A 80 -17.83 -1.83 -18.21
C SER A 80 -18.99 -0.88 -17.96
N GLY A 81 -18.84 0.40 -18.30
CA GLY A 81 -19.82 1.45 -18.01
C GLY A 81 -19.81 1.92 -16.55
N ALA A 82 -18.80 1.56 -15.74
CA ALA A 82 -18.59 2.14 -14.41
C ALA A 82 -18.09 3.59 -14.55
N LYS A 83 -18.61 4.50 -13.72
CA LYS A 83 -18.18 5.90 -13.70
C LYS A 83 -16.83 6.02 -13.00
N HIS A 84 -15.76 6.33 -13.72
CA HIS A 84 -14.43 6.54 -13.15
C HIS A 84 -14.20 8.01 -12.84
N LEU A 85 -13.86 8.30 -11.59
CA LEU A 85 -13.46 9.61 -11.09
C LEU A 85 -11.96 9.60 -10.83
N ALA A 86 -11.17 9.99 -11.83
CA ALA A 86 -9.74 10.13 -11.74
C ALA A 86 -9.34 11.37 -10.91
N ARG A 87 -8.15 11.33 -10.29
CA ARG A 87 -7.59 12.38 -9.44
C ARG A 87 -8.49 12.77 -8.26
N CYS A 88 -9.35 11.85 -7.82
CA CYS A 88 -10.26 12.05 -6.72
C CYS A 88 -9.72 11.44 -5.45
N VAL A 89 -9.46 12.28 -4.46
CA VAL A 89 -8.96 11.90 -3.13
C VAL A 89 -10.14 11.78 -2.19
N VAL A 90 -10.43 10.57 -1.72
CA VAL A 90 -11.39 10.34 -0.63
C VAL A 90 -10.72 10.65 0.68
N TRP A 91 -11.22 11.61 1.43
CA TRP A 91 -10.62 12.04 2.69
C TRP A 91 -11.50 11.78 3.92
N GLN A 92 -12.80 11.54 3.73
CA GLN A 92 -13.74 11.14 4.77
C GLN A 92 -14.83 10.24 4.19
N ILE A 93 -15.36 9.32 4.99
CA ILE A 93 -16.60 8.61 4.75
C ILE A 93 -17.34 8.58 6.09
N ALA A 94 -18.60 9.02 6.07
CA ALA A 94 -19.54 8.94 7.18
C ALA A 94 -20.70 8.00 6.81
N PHE A 95 -21.48 7.56 7.79
CA PHE A 95 -22.69 6.78 7.56
C PHE A 95 -23.90 7.59 8.01
N GLU A 96 -24.81 7.84 7.07
CA GLU A 96 -26.03 8.62 7.28
C GLU A 96 -27.22 7.86 6.70
N ASN A 97 -28.26 7.66 7.49
CA ASN A 97 -29.51 7.00 7.06
C ASN A 97 -29.26 5.64 6.35
N GLY A 98 -28.29 4.85 6.82
CA GLY A 98 -27.97 3.54 6.25
C GLY A 98 -27.16 3.59 4.95
N ARG A 99 -26.69 4.76 4.55
CA ARG A 99 -25.83 4.96 3.37
C ARG A 99 -24.46 5.50 3.78
N ALA A 100 -23.43 5.15 3.01
CA ALA A 100 -22.13 5.76 3.13
C ALA A 100 -22.09 7.07 2.36
N VAL A 101 -21.72 8.15 2.99
CA VAL A 101 -21.48 9.46 2.37
C VAL A 101 -19.97 9.69 2.33
N ALA A 102 -19.40 9.66 1.14
CA ALA A 102 -17.98 9.88 0.92
C ALA A 102 -17.73 11.30 0.45
N MET A 103 -16.81 11.97 1.12
CA MET A 103 -16.32 13.30 0.77
C MET A 103 -15.00 13.17 0.02
N LEU A 104 -14.95 13.74 -1.17
CA LEU A 104 -13.85 13.64 -2.10
C LEU A 104 -13.44 15.02 -2.60
N THR A 105 -12.16 15.19 -2.87
CA THR A 105 -11.64 16.32 -3.63
C THR A 105 -11.07 15.83 -4.95
N ARG A 106 -11.52 16.42 -6.05
CA ARG A 106 -10.86 16.26 -7.35
C ARG A 106 -9.73 17.26 -7.45
N ARG A 107 -8.52 16.77 -7.69
CA ARG A 107 -7.34 17.64 -7.89
C ARG A 107 -7.32 18.19 -9.32
N ALA A 108 -7.00 19.48 -9.45
CA ALA A 108 -6.88 20.15 -10.75
C ALA A 108 -5.79 19.50 -11.62
N GLN A 109 -5.92 19.62 -12.94
CA GLN A 109 -4.93 19.15 -13.90
C GLN A 109 -4.10 20.28 -14.47
N GLY A 110 -2.76 20.15 -14.37
CA GLY A 110 -1.78 21.03 -15.00
C GLY A 110 -1.66 22.41 -14.37
N ALA A 111 -0.59 23.14 -14.74
CA ALA A 111 -0.26 24.47 -14.23
C ALA A 111 -1.24 25.57 -14.66
N GLN A 112 -2.15 25.30 -15.59
CA GLN A 112 -3.14 26.26 -16.12
C GLN A 112 -4.60 25.84 -15.94
N GLY A 113 -4.89 24.84 -15.07
CA GLY A 113 -6.27 24.57 -14.61
C GLY A 113 -7.30 24.23 -15.69
N ALA A 114 -6.92 23.49 -16.74
CA ALA A 114 -7.84 23.10 -17.81
C ALA A 114 -9.06 22.29 -17.32
N GLN A 115 -9.00 21.71 -16.14
CA GLN A 115 -10.15 21.18 -15.40
C GLN A 115 -10.07 21.68 -13.95
N PRO A 116 -11.04 22.48 -13.47
CA PRO A 116 -11.05 22.95 -12.10
C PRO A 116 -11.15 21.78 -11.14
N GLY A 117 -10.43 21.89 -10.03
CA GLY A 117 -10.63 21.05 -8.86
C GLY A 117 -11.97 21.34 -8.19
N GLY A 118 -12.37 20.54 -7.22
CA GLY A 118 -13.57 20.80 -6.44
C GLY A 118 -13.92 19.63 -5.52
N THR A 119 -14.79 19.90 -4.57
CA THR A 119 -15.32 18.92 -3.64
C THR A 119 -16.52 18.21 -4.22
N LEU A 120 -16.64 16.93 -3.98
CA LEU A 120 -17.73 16.08 -4.43
C LEU A 120 -18.18 15.21 -3.25
N ASP A 121 -19.49 15.10 -3.06
CA ASP A 121 -20.08 14.17 -2.10
C ASP A 121 -20.80 13.05 -2.84
N ILE A 122 -20.51 11.80 -2.43
CA ILE A 122 -21.09 10.60 -3.05
C ILE A 122 -21.79 9.78 -1.98
N SER A 123 -23.09 9.58 -2.16
CA SER A 123 -23.91 8.70 -1.31
C SER A 123 -24.02 7.32 -1.95
N ALA A 124 -23.53 6.29 -1.26
CA ALA A 124 -23.51 4.92 -1.74
C ALA A 124 -24.23 3.95 -0.78
N ARG A 125 -24.86 2.88 -1.31
CA ARG A 125 -25.46 1.80 -0.49
C ARG A 125 -24.39 0.87 0.07
N ALA A 126 -23.26 0.73 -0.62
CA ALA A 126 -22.11 -0.08 -0.20
C ALA A 126 -20.80 0.59 -0.62
N VAL A 127 -19.73 0.31 0.14
CA VAL A 127 -18.37 0.77 -0.14
C VAL A 127 -17.43 -0.43 -0.27
N LEU A 128 -16.62 -0.44 -1.34
CA LEU A 128 -15.49 -1.33 -1.49
C LEU A 128 -14.19 -0.55 -1.37
N VAL A 129 -13.41 -0.82 -0.32
CA VAL A 129 -12.07 -0.27 -0.14
C VAL A 129 -11.07 -1.15 -0.89
N ALA A 130 -10.54 -0.63 -2.01
CA ALA A 130 -9.55 -1.28 -2.88
C ALA A 130 -8.24 -0.47 -2.96
N THR A 131 -7.85 0.16 -1.84
CA THR A 131 -6.74 1.11 -1.73
C THR A 131 -5.34 0.46 -1.77
N GLY A 132 -5.28 -0.87 -1.86
CA GLY A 132 -4.07 -1.65 -2.08
C GLY A 132 -3.07 -1.56 -0.93
N ALA A 133 -1.78 -1.59 -1.28
CA ALA A 133 -0.66 -1.63 -0.35
C ALA A 133 0.22 -0.39 -0.47
N GLN A 134 1.00 -0.17 0.58
CA GLN A 134 2.11 0.79 0.60
C GLN A 134 3.43 0.07 0.84
N GLU A 135 4.53 0.67 0.41
CA GLU A 135 5.86 0.19 0.76
C GLU A 135 6.07 0.28 2.27
N ARG A 136 6.65 -0.76 2.87
CA ARG A 136 6.96 -0.75 4.31
C ARG A 136 8.01 0.30 4.59
N PRO A 137 7.76 1.26 5.47
CA PRO A 137 8.79 2.19 5.92
C PRO A 137 9.94 1.45 6.61
N TRP A 138 11.15 1.84 6.27
CA TRP A 138 12.34 1.28 6.88
C TRP A 138 13.23 2.41 7.42
N PRO A 139 12.94 2.91 8.63
CA PRO A 139 13.76 3.92 9.26
C PRO A 139 15.13 3.34 9.64
N VAL A 140 16.16 3.82 8.98
CA VAL A 140 17.58 3.55 9.24
C VAL A 140 18.32 4.86 9.34
N ARG A 141 19.48 4.89 9.96
CA ARG A 141 20.29 6.12 10.02
C ARG A 141 20.52 6.66 8.59
N GLY A 142 20.22 7.93 8.38
CA GLY A 142 20.35 8.62 7.09
C GLY A 142 19.23 8.42 6.09
N TRP A 143 18.14 7.70 6.43
CA TRP A 143 17.02 7.46 5.48
C TRP A 143 16.23 8.72 5.08
N THR A 144 16.44 9.82 5.79
CA THR A 144 15.82 11.12 5.50
C THR A 144 16.64 11.99 4.56
N LEU A 145 17.88 11.62 4.26
CA LEU A 145 18.78 12.38 3.41
C LEU A 145 18.28 12.46 1.96
N PRO A 146 18.45 13.60 1.28
CA PRO A 146 18.32 13.68 -0.16
C PRO A 146 19.14 12.60 -0.87
N GLY A 147 18.59 11.98 -1.92
CA GLY A 147 19.18 10.82 -2.60
C GLY A 147 18.74 9.46 -2.03
N VAL A 148 17.94 9.45 -0.94
CA VAL A 148 17.34 8.23 -0.41
C VAL A 148 15.86 8.18 -0.71
N MET A 149 15.39 7.09 -1.32
CA MET A 149 13.95 6.89 -1.59
C MET A 149 13.57 5.40 -1.54
N GLY A 150 12.28 5.11 -1.50
CA GLY A 150 11.78 3.76 -1.66
C GLY A 150 11.90 3.24 -3.10
N ILE A 151 12.12 1.94 -3.26
CA ILE A 151 12.14 1.29 -4.60
C ILE A 151 10.79 1.49 -5.30
N GLY A 152 9.68 1.42 -4.58
CA GLY A 152 8.35 1.67 -5.13
C GLY A 152 8.17 3.07 -5.69
N ALA A 153 8.77 4.08 -5.07
CA ALA A 153 8.77 5.45 -5.59
C ALA A 153 9.57 5.56 -6.90
N ALA A 154 10.78 4.99 -6.94
CA ALA A 154 11.61 4.96 -8.15
C ALA A 154 10.93 4.18 -9.29
N GLN A 155 10.27 3.05 -8.98
CA GLN A 155 9.51 2.28 -9.96
C GLN A 155 8.29 3.07 -10.49
N THR A 156 7.67 3.87 -9.63
CA THR A 156 6.54 4.73 -10.04
C THR A 156 7.00 5.76 -11.08
N LEU A 157 8.14 6.41 -10.87
CA LEU A 157 8.73 7.34 -11.84
C LEU A 157 9.04 6.65 -13.18
N LEU A 158 9.59 5.45 -13.13
CA LEU A 158 9.87 4.67 -14.34
C LEU A 158 8.58 4.32 -15.10
N LYS A 159 7.52 3.88 -14.43
CA LYS A 159 6.25 3.51 -15.05
C LYS A 159 5.47 4.71 -15.60
N SER A 160 5.40 5.80 -14.82
CA SER A 160 4.56 6.96 -15.17
C SER A 160 5.19 7.90 -16.18
N SER A 161 6.51 8.07 -16.12
CA SER A 161 7.22 9.11 -16.89
C SER A 161 8.41 8.58 -17.69
N GLY A 162 8.67 7.26 -17.64
CA GLY A 162 9.88 6.68 -18.26
C GLY A 162 11.19 7.13 -17.60
N LEU A 163 11.11 7.80 -16.45
CA LEU A 163 12.28 8.33 -15.76
C LEU A 163 12.99 7.23 -15.00
N ALA A 164 14.24 6.99 -15.34
CA ALA A 164 15.14 6.13 -14.60
C ALA A 164 16.31 6.95 -14.03
N PRO A 165 16.86 6.55 -12.87
CA PRO A 165 17.99 7.27 -12.28
C PRO A 165 19.14 7.45 -13.26
N SER A 166 19.74 8.65 -13.30
CA SER A 166 20.95 8.91 -14.08
C SER A 166 22.22 8.39 -13.40
N GLN A 167 22.17 8.23 -12.09
CA GLN A 167 23.29 7.76 -11.25
C GLN A 167 23.15 6.26 -10.96
N ASP A 168 24.29 5.60 -10.71
CA ASP A 168 24.34 4.21 -10.32
C ASP A 168 23.77 4.01 -8.90
N ALA A 169 22.60 3.41 -8.79
CA ALA A 169 21.91 3.24 -7.51
C ALA A 169 22.44 2.04 -6.71
N VAL A 170 22.49 2.18 -5.39
CA VAL A 170 22.56 1.06 -4.46
C VAL A 170 21.13 0.69 -4.05
N LEU A 171 20.75 -0.57 -4.25
CA LEU A 171 19.47 -1.12 -3.83
C LEU A 171 19.68 -1.89 -2.53
N ALA A 172 18.93 -1.54 -1.47
CA ALA A 172 19.06 -2.19 -0.17
C ALA A 172 17.72 -2.66 0.38
N GLY A 173 17.71 -3.87 0.96
CA GLY A 173 16.51 -4.44 1.58
C GLY A 173 16.23 -5.88 1.19
N CYS A 174 14.96 -6.28 1.17
CA CYS A 174 14.55 -7.65 0.83
C CYS A 174 13.23 -7.70 0.05
N GLY A 175 12.96 -8.85 -0.54
CA GLY A 175 11.67 -9.11 -1.18
C GLY A 175 11.70 -9.08 -2.71
N PRO A 176 10.61 -9.56 -3.33
CA PRO A 176 10.54 -9.73 -4.79
C PRO A 176 10.69 -8.43 -5.58
N LEU A 177 10.24 -7.29 -5.03
CA LEU A 177 10.32 -5.99 -5.72
C LEU A 177 11.76 -5.49 -5.84
N LEU A 178 12.64 -5.81 -4.88
CA LEU A 178 14.07 -5.52 -4.96
C LEU A 178 14.68 -6.09 -6.25
N TRP A 179 14.43 -7.38 -6.50
CA TRP A 179 14.93 -8.10 -7.69
C TRP A 179 14.24 -7.67 -8.98
N LEU A 180 12.94 -7.45 -8.93
CA LEU A 180 12.18 -6.95 -10.08
C LEU A 180 12.69 -5.59 -10.54
N PHE A 181 12.90 -4.66 -9.60
CA PHE A 181 13.33 -3.33 -9.96
C PHE A 181 14.80 -3.29 -10.45
N ALA A 182 15.69 -4.09 -9.82
CA ALA A 182 17.04 -4.27 -10.34
C ALA A 182 17.03 -4.78 -11.79
N TRP A 183 16.19 -5.77 -12.10
CA TRP A 183 16.01 -6.29 -13.45
C TRP A 183 15.42 -5.23 -14.41
N GLN A 184 14.46 -4.42 -13.97
CA GLN A 184 13.87 -3.34 -14.78
C GLN A 184 14.88 -2.24 -15.08
N LEU A 185 15.74 -1.88 -14.12
CA LEU A 185 16.82 -0.91 -14.35
C LEU A 185 17.81 -1.43 -15.40
N LEU A 186 18.21 -2.70 -15.34
CA LEU A 186 19.06 -3.32 -16.35
C LEU A 186 18.44 -3.25 -17.75
N ASN A 187 17.16 -3.60 -17.86
CA ASN A 187 16.44 -3.53 -19.13
C ASN A 187 16.27 -2.10 -19.65
N ALA A 188 16.23 -1.11 -18.76
CA ALA A 188 16.24 0.30 -19.10
C ALA A 188 17.64 0.85 -19.43
N GLY A 189 18.65 -0.03 -19.55
CA GLY A 189 20.03 0.37 -19.83
C GLY A 189 20.72 1.11 -18.69
N ARG A 190 20.22 0.96 -17.45
CA ARG A 190 20.79 1.62 -16.28
C ARG A 190 21.64 0.67 -15.45
N ARG A 191 22.68 1.23 -14.83
CA ARG A 191 23.59 0.45 -13.98
C ARG A 191 23.07 0.45 -12.55
N VAL A 192 23.19 -0.72 -11.90
CA VAL A 192 22.99 -0.90 -10.46
C VAL A 192 24.38 -1.08 -9.85
N ARG A 193 24.73 -0.22 -8.89
CA ARG A 193 26.05 -0.23 -8.25
C ARG A 193 26.27 -1.46 -7.38
N ALA A 194 25.25 -1.78 -6.59
CA ALA A 194 25.23 -2.97 -5.75
C ALA A 194 23.80 -3.31 -5.28
N ILE A 195 23.59 -4.56 -4.89
CA ILE A 195 22.41 -5.02 -4.16
C ILE A 195 22.84 -5.49 -2.78
N ILE A 196 22.26 -4.88 -1.74
CA ILE A 196 22.46 -5.21 -0.34
C ILE A 196 21.20 -5.93 0.14
N ASP A 197 21.22 -7.27 0.05
CA ASP A 197 20.07 -8.12 0.39
C ASP A 197 20.09 -8.43 1.91
N THR A 198 19.08 -7.92 2.61
CA THR A 198 18.93 -8.08 4.07
C THR A 198 18.17 -9.35 4.47
N THR A 199 17.82 -10.22 3.53
CA THR A 199 17.20 -11.51 3.81
C THR A 199 18.07 -12.35 4.72
N PRO A 200 17.60 -12.80 5.90
CA PRO A 200 18.41 -13.63 6.81
C PRO A 200 18.87 -14.91 6.14
N ARG A 201 20.11 -15.35 6.45
CA ARG A 201 20.69 -16.55 5.84
C ARG A 201 19.90 -17.82 6.13
N ASP A 202 19.25 -17.89 7.27
CA ASP A 202 18.46 -19.03 7.74
C ASP A 202 16.97 -18.93 7.45
N ALA A 203 16.52 -17.84 6.79
CA ALA A 203 15.11 -17.64 6.42
C ALA A 203 14.53 -18.83 5.61
N TRP A 204 15.38 -19.52 4.83
CA TRP A 204 14.96 -20.71 4.09
C TRP A 204 14.46 -21.85 5.02
N ARG A 205 14.93 -21.92 6.28
CA ARG A 205 14.46 -22.93 7.25
C ARG A 205 13.00 -22.71 7.60
N ALA A 206 12.62 -21.45 7.85
CA ALA A 206 11.22 -21.08 8.10
C ALA A 206 10.34 -21.22 6.84
N ALA A 207 10.93 -21.06 5.65
CA ALA A 207 10.24 -21.18 4.37
C ALA A 207 10.03 -22.64 3.92
N LEU A 208 10.87 -23.58 4.36
CA LEU A 208 10.87 -24.98 3.91
C LEU A 208 9.49 -25.68 4.06
N PRO A 209 8.75 -25.54 5.17
CA PRO A 209 7.41 -26.15 5.31
C PRO A 209 6.40 -25.69 4.26
N HIS A 210 6.63 -24.51 3.67
CA HIS A 210 5.76 -23.89 2.67
C HIS A 210 6.18 -24.18 1.22
N ALA A 211 7.29 -24.91 1.02
CA ALA A 211 7.85 -25.14 -0.32
C ALA A 211 6.92 -25.98 -1.21
N LEU A 212 6.34 -27.07 -0.69
CA LEU A 212 5.47 -27.96 -1.46
C LEU A 212 4.17 -27.26 -1.88
N PRO A 213 3.40 -26.60 -1.00
CA PRO A 213 2.23 -25.81 -1.42
C PRO A 213 2.57 -24.71 -2.43
N ALA A 214 3.75 -24.08 -2.32
CA ALA A 214 4.18 -23.01 -3.22
C ALA A 214 4.37 -23.47 -4.68
N LEU A 215 4.50 -24.77 -4.95
CA LEU A 215 4.59 -25.31 -6.30
C LEU A 215 3.32 -25.03 -7.13
N ALA A 216 2.17 -24.83 -6.52
CA ALA A 216 0.96 -24.38 -7.20
C ALA A 216 1.14 -23.00 -7.87
N GLY A 217 2.06 -22.18 -7.37
CA GLY A 217 2.48 -20.89 -7.93
C GLY A 217 3.90 -20.91 -8.51
N ALA A 218 4.35 -22.05 -9.10
CA ALA A 218 5.72 -22.21 -9.61
C ALA A 218 6.11 -21.16 -10.68
N ASP A 219 5.15 -20.62 -11.42
CA ASP A 219 5.34 -19.51 -12.35
C ASP A 219 5.96 -18.28 -11.70
N TYR A 220 5.56 -17.93 -10.47
CA TYR A 220 6.15 -16.84 -9.69
C TYR A 220 7.59 -17.15 -9.27
N LEU A 221 7.85 -18.38 -8.81
CA LEU A 221 9.18 -18.81 -8.40
C LEU A 221 10.17 -18.82 -9.57
N LEU A 222 9.75 -19.38 -10.72
CA LEU A 222 10.55 -19.41 -11.95
C LEU A 222 10.84 -17.98 -12.45
N LYS A 223 9.86 -17.08 -12.40
CA LYS A 223 10.05 -15.67 -12.73
C LYS A 223 11.09 -15.02 -11.82
N GLY A 224 10.96 -15.19 -10.50
CA GLY A 224 11.93 -14.68 -9.54
C GLY A 224 13.35 -15.18 -9.82
N LEU A 225 13.50 -16.48 -10.03
CA LEU A 225 14.80 -17.10 -10.37
C LEU A 225 15.39 -16.56 -11.67
N ARG A 226 14.58 -16.34 -12.72
CA ARG A 226 15.04 -15.75 -13.98
C ARG A 226 15.57 -14.34 -13.78
N MET A 227 14.86 -13.49 -13.02
CA MET A 227 15.29 -12.14 -12.70
C MET A 227 16.59 -12.13 -11.87
N MET A 228 16.68 -12.95 -10.83
CA MET A 228 17.90 -13.07 -10.02
C MET A 228 19.09 -13.56 -10.85
N ARG A 229 18.89 -14.51 -11.76
CA ARG A 229 19.94 -14.97 -12.68
C ARG A 229 20.38 -13.89 -13.68
N ALA A 230 19.44 -13.11 -14.21
CA ALA A 230 19.76 -11.99 -15.11
C ALA A 230 20.61 -10.92 -14.38
N VAL A 231 20.21 -10.54 -13.18
CA VAL A 231 20.94 -9.60 -12.33
C VAL A 231 22.35 -10.11 -12.03
N LYS A 232 22.48 -11.40 -11.67
CA LYS A 232 23.79 -12.02 -11.39
C LYS A 232 24.68 -12.05 -12.65
N ARG A 233 24.12 -12.37 -13.81
CA ARG A 233 24.86 -12.38 -15.10
C ARG A 233 25.35 -10.99 -15.51
N ALA A 234 24.67 -9.94 -15.11
CA ALA A 234 25.07 -8.57 -15.35
C ALA A 234 26.27 -8.12 -14.49
N GLY A 235 26.80 -9.00 -13.64
CA GLY A 235 27.99 -8.73 -12.83
C GLY A 235 27.75 -7.75 -11.68
N ILE A 236 26.50 -7.50 -11.28
CA ILE A 236 26.18 -6.61 -10.16
C ILE A 236 26.66 -7.26 -8.85
N PRO A 237 27.44 -6.54 -8.01
CA PRO A 237 27.80 -7.00 -6.69
C PRO A 237 26.55 -7.23 -5.82
N ILE A 238 26.45 -8.44 -5.22
CA ILE A 238 25.31 -8.83 -4.37
C ILE A 238 25.85 -9.22 -3.00
N TYR A 239 25.47 -8.48 -1.97
CA TYR A 239 25.81 -8.73 -0.58
C TYR A 239 24.58 -9.29 0.13
N ARG A 240 24.62 -10.56 0.54
CA ARG A 240 23.51 -11.28 1.17
C ARG A 240 23.60 -11.27 2.68
N GLY A 241 22.46 -11.45 3.35
CA GLY A 241 22.40 -11.52 4.81
C GLY A 241 22.90 -10.25 5.49
N ALA A 242 22.79 -9.12 4.78
CA ALA A 242 23.31 -7.85 5.26
C ALA A 242 22.60 -7.38 6.52
N SER A 243 23.37 -6.84 7.45
CA SER A 243 22.90 -6.30 8.73
C SER A 243 23.60 -4.96 9.04
N ALA A 244 23.23 -4.32 10.16
CA ALA A 244 23.82 -3.06 10.61
C ALA A 244 23.86 -1.98 9.50
N PHE A 245 22.80 -1.89 8.70
CA PHE A 245 22.72 -0.98 7.57
C PHE A 245 22.52 0.46 8.02
N SER A 246 23.31 1.38 7.47
CA SER A 246 23.17 2.82 7.68
C SER A 246 23.63 3.60 6.44
N ILE A 247 23.17 4.85 6.34
CA ILE A 247 23.52 5.78 5.27
C ILE A 247 24.20 6.98 5.90
N GLU A 248 25.35 7.34 5.39
CA GLU A 248 26.17 8.48 5.80
C GLU A 248 26.05 9.59 4.76
N GLY A 249 26.07 10.84 5.23
CA GLY A 249 26.09 12.07 4.46
C GLY A 249 25.63 13.26 5.29
N GLU A 250 25.97 14.47 4.86
CA GLU A 250 25.54 15.72 5.51
C GLU A 250 24.32 16.31 4.82
N GLU A 251 24.46 16.82 3.60
CA GLU A 251 23.37 17.41 2.82
C GLU A 251 22.62 16.36 1.95
N ARG A 252 23.26 15.25 1.65
CA ARG A 252 22.74 14.16 0.81
C ARG A 252 23.41 12.84 1.17
N ALA A 253 22.87 11.74 0.65
CA ALA A 253 23.53 10.44 0.77
C ALA A 253 24.90 10.47 0.06
N GLU A 254 25.92 9.97 0.72
CA GLU A 254 27.30 9.91 0.22
C GLU A 254 27.87 8.52 0.26
N ARG A 255 27.48 7.74 1.28
CA ARG A 255 27.99 6.40 1.50
C ARG A 255 26.99 5.53 2.25
N VAL A 256 26.96 4.25 1.94
CA VAL A 256 26.26 3.24 2.75
C VAL A 256 27.24 2.38 3.49
N HIS A 257 26.89 2.02 4.73
CA HIS A 257 27.65 1.09 5.57
C HIS A 257 26.76 -0.10 5.90
N PHE A 258 27.33 -1.28 5.95
CA PHE A 258 26.64 -2.51 6.36
C PHE A 258 27.63 -3.57 6.79
N ALA A 259 27.17 -4.60 7.50
CA ALA A 259 27.92 -5.83 7.70
C ALA A 259 27.40 -6.88 6.71
N ASP A 260 28.28 -7.57 6.00
CA ASP A 260 27.93 -8.67 5.11
C ASP A 260 27.58 -9.94 5.90
N GLU A 261 27.26 -11.02 5.18
CA GLU A 261 26.88 -12.31 5.77
C GLU A 261 27.95 -12.96 6.67
N HIS A 262 29.19 -12.51 6.61
CA HIS A 262 30.31 -12.96 7.45
C HIS A 262 30.59 -12.00 8.61
N GLY A 263 29.80 -10.95 8.78
CA GLY A 263 29.99 -9.89 9.76
C GLY A 263 31.09 -8.88 9.37
N THR A 264 31.62 -8.97 8.15
CA THR A 264 32.63 -8.04 7.66
C THR A 264 31.98 -6.69 7.37
N ARG A 265 32.50 -5.62 7.96
CA ARG A 265 32.05 -4.25 7.68
C ARG A 265 32.43 -3.85 6.26
N ARG A 266 31.45 -3.33 5.54
CA ARG A 266 31.58 -2.87 4.16
C ARG A 266 31.08 -1.44 4.04
N SER A 267 31.61 -0.71 3.08
CA SER A 267 31.09 0.59 2.67
C SER A 267 31.09 0.73 1.16
N ILE A 268 30.11 1.48 0.65
CA ILE A 268 29.98 1.76 -0.78
C ILE A 268 29.61 3.24 -0.93
N ASP A 269 30.44 3.98 -1.67
CA ASP A 269 30.16 5.39 -2.00
C ASP A 269 29.01 5.45 -3.02
N THR A 270 27.99 6.21 -2.69
CA THR A 270 26.83 6.39 -3.55
C THR A 270 26.03 7.62 -3.14
N SER A 271 25.50 8.34 -4.12
CA SER A 271 24.59 9.47 -3.91
C SER A 271 23.11 9.08 -4.12
N LEU A 272 22.82 7.80 -4.42
CA LEU A 272 21.47 7.29 -4.62
C LEU A 272 21.27 5.92 -3.96
N VAL A 273 20.40 5.89 -2.97
CA VAL A 273 20.05 4.69 -2.21
C VAL A 273 18.57 4.40 -2.34
N LEU A 274 18.23 3.20 -2.81
CA LEU A 274 16.86 2.75 -3.00
C LEU A 274 16.52 1.66 -1.98
N LEU A 275 15.65 1.99 -1.02
CA LEU A 275 15.31 1.14 0.12
C LEU A 275 14.04 0.32 -0.16
N HIS A 276 14.00 -0.94 0.31
CA HIS A 276 12.81 -1.79 0.24
C HIS A 276 12.78 -2.86 1.33
N GLN A 277 11.72 -2.91 2.12
CA GLN A 277 11.49 -3.96 3.14
C GLN A 277 10.12 -4.61 2.96
N GLY A 278 9.74 -4.85 1.71
CA GLY A 278 8.43 -5.40 1.37
C GLY A 278 7.32 -4.34 1.34
N VAL A 279 6.10 -4.80 1.18
CA VAL A 279 4.89 -3.98 1.16
C VAL A 279 3.92 -4.43 2.25
N ILE A 280 3.10 -3.51 2.74
CA ILE A 280 2.10 -3.75 3.78
C ILE A 280 0.74 -3.18 3.35
N PRO A 281 -0.39 -3.70 3.86
CA PRO A 281 -1.71 -3.19 3.55
C PRO A 281 -1.86 -1.70 3.88
N SER A 282 -2.57 -0.96 3.02
CA SER A 282 -2.97 0.42 3.27
C SER A 282 -4.19 0.44 4.20
N THR A 283 -3.97 0.65 5.50
CA THR A 283 -5.00 0.49 6.54
C THR A 283 -5.68 1.80 6.97
N GLN A 284 -5.30 2.96 6.43
CA GLN A 284 -5.81 4.25 6.91
C GLN A 284 -7.32 4.41 6.74
N LEU A 285 -7.84 4.15 5.54
CA LEU A 285 -9.26 4.28 5.28
C LEU A 285 -10.09 3.24 6.05
N PRO A 286 -9.77 1.94 6.05
CA PRO A 286 -10.50 0.97 6.88
C PRO A 286 -10.48 1.32 8.37
N ARG A 287 -9.37 1.87 8.89
CA ARG A 287 -9.29 2.31 10.30
C ARG A 287 -10.15 3.53 10.59
N SER A 288 -10.22 4.48 9.65
CA SER A 288 -11.09 5.66 9.83
C SER A 288 -12.57 5.29 9.81
N LEU A 289 -12.92 4.20 9.15
CA LEU A 289 -14.28 3.62 9.15
C LEU A 289 -14.59 2.75 10.38
N GLY A 290 -13.62 2.53 11.27
CA GLY A 290 -13.82 1.70 12.45
C GLY A 290 -13.70 0.19 12.20
N CYS A 291 -13.23 -0.24 11.03
CA CYS A 291 -12.98 -1.68 10.78
C CYS A 291 -11.95 -2.23 11.76
N GLU A 292 -12.21 -3.40 12.31
CA GLU A 292 -11.25 -4.09 13.17
C GLU A 292 -10.01 -4.53 12.38
N HIS A 293 -8.87 -4.49 13.05
CA HIS A 293 -7.59 -4.90 12.49
C HIS A 293 -6.88 -5.85 13.44
N GLU A 294 -6.09 -6.75 12.88
CA GLU A 294 -5.24 -7.67 13.63
C GLU A 294 -3.78 -7.52 13.21
N TRP A 295 -2.86 -7.82 14.13
CA TRP A 295 -1.44 -7.91 13.83
C TRP A 295 -1.12 -9.28 13.27
N ASP A 296 -0.65 -9.33 12.04
CA ASP A 296 -0.14 -10.55 11.42
C ASP A 296 1.36 -10.68 11.70
N ALA A 297 1.72 -11.58 12.60
CA ALA A 297 3.11 -11.81 12.97
C ALA A 297 3.94 -12.42 11.82
N SER A 298 3.30 -13.17 10.91
CA SER A 298 3.98 -13.82 9.79
C SER A 298 4.51 -12.83 8.76
N SER A 299 3.76 -11.75 8.53
CA SER A 299 4.13 -10.65 7.64
C SER A 299 4.56 -9.39 8.40
N ALA A 300 4.55 -9.42 9.74
CA ALA A 300 4.87 -8.31 10.63
C ALA A 300 4.16 -7.01 10.22
N CYS A 301 2.85 -7.06 10.02
CA CYS A 301 2.05 -5.89 9.67
C CYS A 301 0.62 -5.98 10.19
N TRP A 302 -0.04 -4.84 10.21
CA TRP A 302 -1.47 -4.78 10.49
C TRP A 302 -2.29 -5.06 9.23
N ARG A 303 -3.35 -5.84 9.37
CA ARG A 303 -4.33 -6.06 8.31
C ARG A 303 -5.76 -5.95 8.85
N PRO A 304 -6.74 -5.52 8.04
CA PRO A 304 -8.14 -5.52 8.43
C PRO A 304 -8.66 -6.95 8.56
N ARG A 305 -9.58 -7.17 9.50
CA ARG A 305 -10.33 -8.43 9.63
C ARG A 305 -11.41 -8.46 8.57
N THR A 306 -11.38 -9.49 7.72
CA THR A 306 -12.35 -9.69 6.65
C THR A 306 -12.75 -11.16 6.57
N ASP A 307 -13.95 -11.40 6.05
CA ASP A 307 -14.38 -12.77 5.71
C ASP A 307 -13.81 -13.22 4.34
N ALA A 308 -14.20 -14.39 3.89
CA ALA A 308 -13.73 -14.98 2.61
C ALA A 308 -14.18 -14.20 1.36
N HIS A 309 -15.12 -13.26 1.49
CA HIS A 309 -15.60 -12.40 0.42
C HIS A 309 -15.11 -10.94 0.56
N GLY A 310 -14.26 -10.67 1.56
CA GLY A 310 -13.76 -9.34 1.83
C GLY A 310 -14.70 -8.45 2.65
N ARG A 311 -15.78 -8.97 3.21
CA ARG A 311 -16.68 -8.22 4.10
C ARG A 311 -15.91 -7.85 5.37
N SER A 312 -15.93 -6.59 5.75
CA SER A 312 -15.29 -6.10 6.97
C SER A 312 -16.20 -6.29 8.20
N THR A 313 -15.72 -5.89 9.37
CA THR A 313 -16.50 -5.87 10.62
C THR A 313 -17.50 -4.71 10.70
N VAL A 314 -17.47 -3.80 9.73
CA VAL A 314 -18.41 -2.68 9.60
C VAL A 314 -19.41 -2.99 8.51
N GLY A 315 -20.70 -2.82 8.79
CA GLY A 315 -21.77 -3.06 7.82
C GLY A 315 -21.62 -2.25 6.54
N HIS A 316 -21.96 -2.84 5.40
CA HIS A 316 -21.88 -2.21 4.07
C HIS A 316 -20.47 -1.78 3.61
N VAL A 317 -19.41 -2.30 4.29
CA VAL A 317 -18.00 -2.06 3.92
C VAL A 317 -17.31 -3.36 3.59
N TRP A 318 -16.70 -3.44 2.41
CA TRP A 318 -15.83 -4.52 1.96
C TRP A 318 -14.42 -4.00 1.72
N ILE A 319 -13.44 -4.88 1.84
CA ILE A 319 -12.03 -4.56 1.60
C ILE A 319 -11.47 -5.66 0.69
N ALA A 320 -10.86 -5.29 -0.43
CA ALA A 320 -10.34 -6.27 -1.38
C ALA A 320 -8.94 -5.93 -1.89
N GLY A 321 -8.23 -6.95 -2.37
CA GLY A 321 -6.87 -6.85 -2.87
C GLY A 321 -5.84 -6.70 -1.76
N ASP A 322 -4.68 -6.13 -2.09
CA ASP A 322 -3.54 -6.01 -1.18
C ASP A 322 -3.83 -5.10 0.04
N GLY A 323 -4.93 -4.37 0.04
CA GLY A 323 -5.44 -3.63 1.20
C GLY A 323 -6.04 -4.54 2.29
N ALA A 324 -6.52 -5.73 1.94
CA ALA A 324 -6.99 -6.75 2.87
C ALA A 324 -5.83 -7.66 3.34
N ALA A 325 -5.06 -8.17 2.39
CA ALA A 325 -3.85 -8.96 2.62
C ALA A 325 -3.01 -8.98 1.34
N ILE A 326 -1.68 -8.98 1.49
CA ILE A 326 -0.77 -8.93 0.35
C ILE A 326 -0.84 -10.24 -0.45
N GLY A 327 -1.40 -10.16 -1.66
CA GLY A 327 -1.56 -11.31 -2.55
C GLY A 327 -0.96 -11.10 -3.96
N GLY A 328 -0.73 -9.83 -4.32
CA GLY A 328 -0.29 -9.43 -5.65
C GLY A 328 -1.45 -9.26 -6.65
N ALA A 329 -1.15 -8.67 -7.81
CA ALA A 329 -2.15 -8.17 -8.75
C ALA A 329 -3.20 -9.19 -9.21
N LYS A 330 -2.79 -10.42 -9.52
CA LYS A 330 -3.71 -11.48 -9.99
C LYS A 330 -4.67 -11.92 -8.88
N ALA A 331 -4.15 -12.14 -7.67
CA ALA A 331 -4.98 -12.46 -6.51
C ALA A 331 -5.92 -11.30 -6.16
N ALA A 332 -5.42 -10.05 -6.22
CA ALA A 332 -6.20 -8.85 -5.98
C ALA A 332 -7.40 -8.71 -6.96
N ALA A 333 -7.19 -8.99 -8.24
CA ALA A 333 -8.27 -8.98 -9.23
C ALA A 333 -9.40 -9.98 -8.90
N HIS A 334 -9.02 -11.20 -8.49
CA HIS A 334 -9.99 -12.21 -8.07
C HIS A 334 -10.68 -11.85 -6.75
N ALA A 335 -9.95 -11.28 -5.78
CA ALA A 335 -10.54 -10.78 -4.53
C ALA A 335 -11.58 -9.67 -4.79
N GLY A 336 -11.27 -8.73 -5.69
CA GLY A 336 -12.21 -7.70 -6.12
C GLY A 336 -13.49 -8.29 -6.74
N THR A 337 -13.33 -9.31 -7.61
CA THR A 337 -14.49 -10.01 -8.20
C THR A 337 -15.35 -10.68 -7.13
N LEU A 338 -14.74 -11.37 -6.14
CA LEU A 338 -15.47 -12.05 -5.07
C LEU A 338 -16.22 -11.07 -4.17
N ALA A 339 -15.58 -9.96 -3.81
CA ALA A 339 -16.21 -8.88 -3.04
C ALA A 339 -17.41 -8.28 -3.79
N ALA A 340 -17.26 -7.99 -5.09
CA ALA A 340 -18.31 -7.47 -5.92
C ALA A 340 -19.53 -8.39 -6.01
N LEU A 341 -19.31 -9.70 -6.14
CA LEU A 341 -20.39 -10.69 -6.17
C LEU A 341 -21.13 -10.76 -4.83
N ASP A 342 -20.41 -10.66 -3.68
CA ASP A 342 -21.05 -10.63 -2.36
C ASP A 342 -21.82 -9.32 -2.12
N ILE A 343 -21.27 -8.19 -2.54
CA ILE A 343 -21.97 -6.88 -2.53
C ILE A 343 -23.26 -6.97 -3.38
N SER A 344 -23.16 -7.55 -4.57
CA SER A 344 -24.33 -7.69 -5.45
C SER A 344 -25.43 -8.56 -4.82
N ARG A 345 -25.04 -9.60 -4.06
CA ARG A 345 -25.98 -10.40 -3.27
C ARG A 345 -26.61 -9.57 -2.14
N GLU A 346 -25.78 -8.85 -1.40
CA GLU A 346 -26.26 -8.02 -0.28
C GLU A 346 -27.26 -6.95 -0.73
N LEU A 347 -27.01 -6.36 -1.89
CA LEU A 347 -27.89 -5.33 -2.46
C LEU A 347 -29.09 -5.90 -3.22
N GLY A 348 -29.26 -7.23 -3.25
CA GLY A 348 -30.42 -7.90 -3.87
C GLY A 348 -30.33 -8.09 -5.38
N ALA A 349 -29.18 -7.79 -6.02
CA ALA A 349 -28.98 -7.97 -7.45
C ALA A 349 -28.64 -9.42 -7.84
N LEU A 350 -28.21 -10.23 -6.90
CA LEU A 350 -27.92 -11.66 -7.07
C LEU A 350 -28.45 -12.48 -5.88
N ASP A 351 -28.83 -13.71 -6.12
CA ASP A 351 -29.05 -14.70 -5.07
C ASP A 351 -27.72 -15.38 -4.63
N ALA A 352 -27.76 -16.14 -3.55
CA ALA A 352 -26.58 -16.81 -3.01
C ALA A 352 -26.02 -17.87 -3.96
N ALA A 353 -26.85 -18.62 -4.65
CA ALA A 353 -26.45 -19.66 -5.57
C ALA A 353 -25.72 -19.06 -6.80
N SER A 354 -26.26 -17.99 -7.36
CA SER A 354 -25.65 -17.22 -8.45
C SER A 354 -24.30 -16.62 -8.05
N ARG A 355 -24.20 -16.01 -6.86
CA ARG A 355 -22.95 -15.52 -6.29
C ARG A 355 -21.90 -16.62 -6.26
N ASP A 356 -22.25 -17.78 -5.70
CA ASP A 356 -21.31 -18.88 -5.51
C ASP A 356 -20.88 -19.54 -6.82
N ALA A 357 -21.81 -19.71 -7.74
CA ALA A 357 -21.53 -20.23 -9.07
C ALA A 357 -20.57 -19.31 -9.85
N ARG A 358 -20.88 -17.99 -9.92
CA ARG A 358 -20.04 -17.01 -10.60
C ARG A 358 -18.69 -16.84 -9.91
N GLY A 359 -18.61 -16.96 -8.56
CA GLY A 359 -17.39 -16.82 -7.78
C GLY A 359 -16.44 -18.03 -7.84
N ARG A 360 -16.90 -19.21 -8.26
CA ARG A 360 -16.13 -20.46 -8.19
C ARG A 360 -14.76 -20.37 -8.88
N ARG A 361 -14.72 -19.85 -10.11
CA ARG A 361 -13.46 -19.70 -10.87
C ARG A 361 -12.49 -18.77 -10.15
N SER A 362 -12.97 -17.63 -9.66
CA SER A 362 -12.13 -16.65 -8.95
C SER A 362 -11.60 -17.22 -7.63
N ARG A 363 -12.40 -17.98 -6.86
CA ARG A 363 -11.93 -18.65 -5.64
C ARG A 363 -10.80 -19.64 -5.92
N LEU A 364 -10.93 -20.46 -6.96
CA LEU A 364 -9.90 -21.44 -7.33
C LEU A 364 -8.62 -20.75 -7.81
N ALA A 365 -8.73 -19.74 -8.67
CA ALA A 365 -7.58 -18.97 -9.15
C ALA A 365 -6.88 -18.23 -8.00
N MET A 366 -7.64 -17.60 -7.11
CA MET A 366 -7.07 -16.91 -5.94
C MET A 366 -6.28 -17.86 -5.05
N LYS A 367 -6.82 -19.07 -4.74
CA LYS A 367 -6.10 -20.10 -3.98
C LYS A 367 -4.74 -20.43 -4.61
N ARG A 368 -4.69 -20.60 -5.94
CA ARG A 368 -3.45 -20.88 -6.67
C ARG A 368 -2.45 -19.73 -6.53
N HIS A 369 -2.90 -18.48 -6.73
CA HIS A 369 -2.01 -17.31 -6.64
C HIS A 369 -1.52 -17.05 -5.22
N LEU A 370 -2.33 -17.36 -4.21
CA LEU A 370 -1.95 -17.21 -2.79
C LEU A 370 -1.07 -18.36 -2.27
N ALA A 371 -1.00 -19.50 -2.96
CA ALA A 371 -0.24 -20.67 -2.49
C ALA A 371 1.25 -20.39 -2.29
N VAL A 372 1.83 -19.43 -3.02
CA VAL A 372 3.23 -19.04 -2.91
C VAL A 372 3.49 -18.06 -1.74
N ARG A 373 2.44 -17.41 -1.21
CA ARG A 373 2.60 -16.35 -0.20
C ARG A 373 3.25 -16.81 1.10
N PRO A 374 2.84 -17.93 1.74
CA PRO A 374 3.49 -18.36 2.97
C PRO A 374 4.99 -18.58 2.83
N LEU A 375 5.44 -19.09 1.66
CA LEU A 375 6.85 -19.23 1.35
C LEU A 375 7.55 -17.86 1.27
N LEU A 376 6.95 -16.91 0.53
CA LEU A 376 7.53 -15.58 0.35
C LEU A 376 7.53 -14.78 1.66
N ASP A 377 6.48 -14.90 2.46
CA ASP A 377 6.40 -14.21 3.76
C ASP A 377 7.45 -14.77 4.73
N ALA A 378 7.63 -16.09 4.80
CA ALA A 378 8.67 -16.70 5.60
C ALA A 378 10.10 -16.32 5.16
N LEU A 379 10.31 -16.15 3.84
CA LEU A 379 11.62 -15.73 3.31
C LEU A 379 11.92 -14.25 3.54
N TYR A 380 10.92 -13.37 3.36
CA TYR A 380 11.16 -11.94 3.17
C TYR A 380 10.55 -11.05 4.25
N THR A 381 9.96 -11.60 5.31
CA THR A 381 9.55 -10.76 6.43
C THR A 381 10.79 -10.25 7.16
N PRO A 382 10.97 -8.92 7.26
CA PRO A 382 12.15 -8.35 7.88
C PRO A 382 12.27 -8.79 9.35
N PRO A 383 13.46 -9.19 9.82
CA PRO A 383 13.67 -9.52 11.22
C PRO A 383 13.46 -8.30 12.12
N ALA A 384 13.11 -8.54 13.39
CA ALA A 384 12.82 -7.47 14.35
C ALA A 384 13.96 -6.44 14.46
N ALA A 385 15.23 -6.87 14.36
CA ALA A 385 16.38 -5.98 14.39
C ALA A 385 16.39 -4.91 13.30
N LEU A 386 15.80 -5.19 12.12
CA LEU A 386 15.66 -4.21 11.02
C LEU A 386 14.40 -3.35 11.15
N ARG A 387 13.44 -3.75 11.98
CA ARG A 387 12.18 -3.02 12.20
C ARG A 387 12.22 -2.11 13.44
N ARG A 388 13.25 -2.27 14.28
CA ARG A 388 13.49 -1.53 15.53
C ARG A 388 14.75 -0.70 15.39
N PRO A 389 14.66 0.53 14.89
CA PRO A 389 15.84 1.38 14.62
C PRO A 389 16.56 1.79 15.91
N ALA A 390 17.83 2.22 15.79
CA ALA A 390 18.60 2.79 16.88
C ALA A 390 18.01 4.12 17.37
N ASP A 391 18.39 4.53 18.57
CA ASP A 391 17.76 5.66 19.28
C ASP A 391 17.86 7.00 18.56
N ASP A 392 18.92 7.22 17.81
CA ASP A 392 19.19 8.44 17.05
C ASP A 392 18.44 8.51 15.70
N VAL A 393 17.72 7.44 15.31
CA VAL A 393 17.03 7.38 14.04
C VAL A 393 15.66 8.04 14.11
N ILE A 394 15.39 8.99 13.20
CA ILE A 394 14.07 9.60 13.02
C ILE A 394 13.08 8.54 12.56
N VAL A 395 12.01 8.31 13.32
CA VAL A 395 10.89 7.42 13.01
C VAL A 395 9.72 8.18 12.41
N CYS A 396 9.33 9.29 13.03
CA CYS A 396 8.28 10.15 12.51
C CYS A 396 8.89 11.32 11.72
N ARG A 397 8.89 11.21 10.38
CA ARG A 397 9.45 12.26 9.50
C ARG A 397 8.66 13.58 9.53
N CYS A 398 7.38 13.54 9.88
CA CYS A 398 6.54 14.73 9.89
C CYS A 398 6.80 15.63 11.11
N GLU A 399 7.12 15.02 12.24
CA GLU A 399 7.33 15.67 13.54
C GLU A 399 8.77 15.44 14.05
N GLU A 400 9.63 14.84 13.24
CA GLU A 400 11.06 14.57 13.49
C GLU A 400 11.37 13.81 14.79
N VAL A 401 10.41 12.97 15.25
CA VAL A 401 10.54 12.19 16.48
C VAL A 401 11.41 10.97 16.26
N THR A 402 12.41 10.78 17.11
CA THR A 402 13.39 9.69 17.07
C THR A 402 12.90 8.41 17.77
N ALA A 403 13.56 7.29 17.52
CA ALA A 403 13.28 6.04 18.20
C ALA A 403 13.60 6.10 19.70
N GLY A 404 14.66 6.83 20.09
CA GLY A 404 15.04 7.05 21.50
C GLY A 404 13.97 7.82 22.28
N GLU A 405 13.41 8.89 21.70
CA GLU A 405 12.31 9.64 22.31
C GLU A 405 11.06 8.74 22.47
N ILE A 406 10.73 7.94 21.47
CA ILE A 406 9.59 6.99 21.56
C ILE A 406 9.84 5.98 22.69
N ARG A 407 11.05 5.43 22.84
CA ARG A 407 11.39 4.49 23.91
C ARG A 407 11.34 5.16 25.29
N ALA A 408 11.88 6.35 25.42
CA ALA A 408 11.85 7.11 26.68
C ALA A 408 10.41 7.38 27.13
N ILE A 409 9.52 7.80 26.22
CA ILE A 409 8.11 8.02 26.50
C ILE A 409 7.39 6.69 26.80
N ALA A 410 7.73 5.61 26.13
CA ALA A 410 7.16 4.28 26.41
C ALA A 410 7.56 3.78 27.81
N ALA A 411 8.80 4.05 28.25
CA ALA A 411 9.33 3.65 29.55
C ALA A 411 8.64 4.36 30.74
N ILE A 412 8.17 5.58 30.56
CA ILE A 412 7.40 6.31 31.61
C ILE A 412 5.90 5.95 31.61
N GLY A 413 5.49 4.90 30.86
CA GLY A 413 4.14 4.31 30.94
C GLY A 413 3.16 4.70 29.84
N CYS A 414 3.61 5.24 28.72
CA CYS A 414 2.76 5.51 27.56
C CYS A 414 2.19 4.20 27.00
N GLN A 415 0.87 4.01 27.09
CA GLN A 415 0.20 2.75 26.81
C GLN A 415 0.12 2.35 25.32
N GLY A 416 0.24 3.31 24.41
CA GLY A 416 0.16 3.02 22.98
C GLY A 416 0.25 4.26 22.08
N PRO A 417 0.17 4.07 20.74
CA PRO A 417 0.41 5.14 19.77
C PRO A 417 -0.51 6.36 19.94
N ASN A 418 -1.74 6.21 20.41
CA ASN A 418 -2.64 7.35 20.62
C ASN A 418 -2.19 8.26 21.76
N GLN A 419 -1.70 7.68 22.85
CA GLN A 419 -1.15 8.47 23.96
C GLN A 419 0.21 9.07 23.58
N MET A 420 1.01 8.39 22.76
CA MET A 420 2.27 8.91 22.21
C MET A 420 2.10 10.24 21.48
N LYS A 421 0.94 10.47 20.84
CA LYS A 421 0.61 11.76 20.21
C LYS A 421 0.64 12.93 21.20
N ALA A 422 0.13 12.69 22.41
CA ALA A 422 0.07 13.75 23.44
C ALA A 422 1.45 14.14 23.97
N PHE A 423 2.39 13.18 24.02
CA PHE A 423 3.74 13.45 24.52
C PHE A 423 4.67 14.08 23.48
N SER A 424 4.62 13.61 22.24
CA SER A 424 5.64 13.93 21.23
C SER A 424 5.07 14.39 19.87
N ARG A 425 3.74 14.51 19.73
CA ARG A 425 3.05 14.73 18.45
C ARG A 425 3.31 13.64 17.40
N CYS A 426 4.06 12.57 17.74
CA CYS A 426 4.37 11.47 16.82
C CYS A 426 3.11 10.90 16.18
N GLY A 427 3.02 10.92 14.85
CA GLY A 427 1.85 10.47 14.10
C GLY A 427 0.75 11.52 13.89
N MET A 428 0.94 12.79 14.32
CA MET A 428 -0.01 13.87 14.12
C MET A 428 0.19 14.65 12.81
N GLY A 429 1.35 14.51 12.18
CA GLY A 429 1.63 15.21 10.93
C GLY A 429 0.78 14.76 9.75
N PRO A 430 0.97 15.35 8.53
CA PRO A 430 0.08 15.16 7.37
C PRO A 430 -0.09 13.71 6.93
N CYS A 431 0.86 12.81 7.21
CA CYS A 431 0.72 11.38 6.91
C CYS A 431 -0.15 10.63 7.92
N GLN A 432 -0.51 11.23 9.08
CA GLN A 432 -1.33 10.67 10.13
C GLN A 432 -0.90 9.26 10.58
N GLY A 433 0.38 9.08 10.85
CA GLY A 433 0.94 7.81 11.31
C GLY A 433 1.10 6.73 10.24
N ARG A 434 0.82 7.02 8.98
CA ARG A 434 0.94 6.05 7.87
C ARG A 434 2.37 5.51 7.75
N TRP A 435 3.37 6.37 7.93
CA TRP A 435 4.78 6.00 7.85
C TRP A 435 5.35 5.48 9.15
N CYS A 436 5.00 6.07 10.30
CA CYS A 436 5.63 5.72 11.58
C CYS A 436 4.84 4.67 12.39
N GLY A 437 3.53 4.50 12.14
CA GLY A 437 2.63 3.78 13.06
C GLY A 437 3.01 2.34 13.37
N ALA A 438 3.49 1.58 12.40
CA ALA A 438 3.95 0.21 12.64
C ALA A 438 5.20 0.19 13.54
N THR A 439 6.21 1.01 13.21
CA THR A 439 7.46 1.12 13.98
C THR A 439 7.21 1.62 15.40
N VAL A 440 6.35 2.63 15.57
CA VAL A 440 5.98 3.14 16.90
C VAL A 440 5.36 2.04 17.77
N GLY A 441 4.41 1.28 17.21
CA GLY A 441 3.81 0.15 17.93
C GLY A 441 4.82 -0.91 18.34
N GLU A 442 5.78 -1.23 17.46
CA GLU A 442 6.84 -2.20 17.75
C GLU A 442 7.86 -1.72 18.78
N LEU A 443 8.19 -0.42 18.81
CA LEU A 443 9.08 0.17 19.81
C LEU A 443 8.43 0.20 21.20
N ILE A 444 7.14 0.58 21.29
CA ILE A 444 6.38 0.52 22.55
C ILE A 444 6.29 -0.93 23.04
N ALA A 445 5.94 -1.87 22.15
CA ALA A 445 5.87 -3.29 22.45
C ALA A 445 7.20 -3.84 23.00
N GLN A 446 8.33 -3.39 22.39
CA GLN A 446 9.68 -3.77 22.83
C GLN A 446 9.98 -3.30 24.24
N VAL A 447 9.72 -2.02 24.55
CA VAL A 447 10.02 -1.42 25.87
C VAL A 447 9.15 -2.01 26.98
N GLN A 448 7.90 -2.32 26.67
CA GLN A 448 6.92 -2.81 27.66
C GLN A 448 6.78 -4.33 27.67
N GLU A 449 7.59 -5.06 26.89
CA GLU A 449 7.54 -6.51 26.77
C GLU A 449 6.15 -7.07 26.48
N ARG A 450 5.40 -6.36 25.63
CA ARG A 450 4.03 -6.69 25.22
C ARG A 450 3.96 -7.15 23.78
N ALA A 451 2.92 -7.89 23.41
CA ALA A 451 2.65 -8.17 22.00
C ALA A 451 2.26 -6.89 21.23
N VAL A 452 2.72 -6.74 20.00
CA VAL A 452 2.39 -5.57 19.16
C VAL A 452 0.88 -5.43 18.97
N GLY A 453 0.15 -6.56 18.88
CA GLY A 453 -1.32 -6.57 18.81
C GLY A 453 -1.99 -5.90 19.99
N ASP A 454 -1.43 -6.05 21.20
CA ASP A 454 -1.98 -5.49 22.44
C ASP A 454 -1.64 -4.00 22.63
N VAL A 455 -0.53 -3.54 22.03
CA VAL A 455 -0.17 -2.11 21.99
C VAL A 455 -1.12 -1.34 21.07
N GLY A 456 -1.58 -1.98 20.00
CA GLY A 456 -2.52 -1.40 19.06
C GLY A 456 -1.88 -0.44 18.04
N TYR A 457 -2.71 0.41 17.46
CA TYR A 457 -2.34 1.36 16.41
C TYR A 457 -2.98 2.72 16.64
N TYR A 458 -2.60 3.71 15.84
CA TYR A 458 -3.24 5.03 15.87
C TYR A 458 -4.74 4.93 15.54
N ARG A 459 -5.56 5.67 16.29
CA ARG A 459 -6.94 5.96 15.89
C ARG A 459 -6.90 7.01 14.79
N ILE A 460 -7.23 6.59 13.59
CA ILE A 460 -7.24 7.46 12.41
C ILE A 460 -8.54 8.26 12.41
N ARG A 461 -8.42 9.56 12.14
CA ARG A 461 -9.53 10.52 12.08
C ARG A 461 -9.54 11.20 10.72
N ALA A 462 -10.73 11.55 10.25
CA ALA A 462 -10.88 12.39 9.08
C ALA A 462 -10.45 13.84 9.39
N PRO A 463 -9.95 14.55 8.38
CA PRO A 463 -9.63 14.10 7.03
C PRO A 463 -8.38 13.21 7.02
N ILE A 464 -8.45 12.04 6.34
CA ILE A 464 -7.31 11.08 6.27
C ILE A 464 -6.22 11.48 5.27
N LYS A 465 -6.46 12.53 4.53
CA LYS A 465 -5.56 13.15 3.56
C LYS A 465 -5.54 14.66 3.77
N PRO A 466 -4.44 15.36 3.45
CA PRO A 466 -4.44 16.82 3.50
C PRO A 466 -5.50 17.41 2.55
N VAL A 467 -6.32 18.29 3.09
CA VAL A 467 -7.34 19.07 2.39
C VAL A 467 -7.23 20.53 2.80
N THR A 468 -7.65 21.45 1.96
CA THR A 468 -7.71 22.87 2.29
C THR A 468 -8.97 23.19 3.09
N VAL A 469 -8.97 24.34 3.78
CA VAL A 469 -10.16 24.82 4.52
C VAL A 469 -11.34 25.03 3.56
N ASP A 470 -11.08 25.53 2.34
CA ASP A 470 -12.13 25.73 1.33
C ASP A 470 -12.74 24.40 0.89
N GLU A 471 -11.91 23.37 0.68
CA GLU A 471 -12.40 22.02 0.34
C GLU A 471 -13.30 21.44 1.44
N ILE A 472 -13.03 21.76 2.71
CA ILE A 472 -13.88 21.35 3.84
C ILE A 472 -15.15 22.17 3.87
N ALA A 473 -15.08 23.49 3.66
CA ALA A 473 -16.22 24.38 3.70
C ALA A 473 -17.22 24.09 2.55
N ASP A 474 -16.72 23.63 1.43
CA ASP A 474 -17.56 23.27 0.27
C ASP A 474 -18.28 21.92 0.43
N SER A 475 -17.92 21.09 1.42
CA SER A 475 -18.58 19.80 1.64
C SER A 475 -19.95 19.97 2.30
N ILE A 476 -20.98 19.38 1.71
CA ILE A 476 -22.38 19.51 2.15
C ILE A 476 -22.61 18.86 3.52
N ALA A 477 -21.93 17.76 3.81
CA ALA A 477 -22.16 16.97 5.03
C ALA A 477 -21.70 17.68 6.31
N LEU A 478 -20.88 18.74 6.22
CA LEU A 478 -20.43 19.53 7.37
C LEU A 478 -21.39 20.70 7.69
N GLY A 479 -22.34 21.02 6.81
CA GLY A 479 -23.17 22.24 6.96
C GLY A 479 -24.25 22.15 8.01
N ASP A 480 -24.80 20.97 8.28
CA ASP A 480 -26.01 20.85 9.13
C ASP A 480 -25.71 20.32 10.56
N ASP A 481 -24.65 19.56 10.78
CA ASP A 481 -24.35 18.98 12.11
C ASP A 481 -23.50 19.87 13.03
N PHE A 482 -22.68 20.76 12.48
CA PHE A 482 -21.88 21.67 13.30
C PHE A 482 -22.74 22.74 14.05
N THR A 483 -23.96 22.98 13.57
CA THR A 483 -24.89 23.92 14.21
C THR A 483 -25.74 23.31 15.32
N ARG A 484 -25.77 21.99 15.48
CA ARG A 484 -26.66 21.31 16.43
C ARG A 484 -26.03 20.73 17.68
N GLY A 485 -24.72 20.85 17.89
CA GLY A 485 -24.09 20.62 19.20
C GLY A 485 -24.37 19.27 19.92
N GLU A 486 -24.89 18.27 19.23
CA GLU A 486 -25.22 16.98 19.83
C GLU A 486 -24.15 15.95 19.46
N PHE A 487 -23.21 15.73 20.39
CA PHE A 487 -22.35 14.54 20.36
C PHE A 487 -23.15 13.35 20.90
N PRO A 488 -23.32 12.27 20.14
CA PRO A 488 -23.89 11.04 20.71
C PRO A 488 -22.92 10.50 21.77
N SER A 489 -23.48 10.22 22.94
CA SER A 489 -22.86 9.67 24.15
C SER A 489 -22.22 8.28 23.93
#